data_d6663ee9ef7bbdc8ec3aa062d5a6aa34
#
_entry.id   d6663ee9ef7bbdc8ec3aa062d5a6aa34
#
_cell.length_a   1.000
_cell.length_b   1.000
_cell.length_c   1.000
_cell.angle_alpha   90.00
_cell.angle_beta   90.00
_cell.angle_gamma   90.00
#
_symmetry.space_group_name_H-M   'P 1'
#
loop_
_entity.id
_entity.type
_entity.pdbx_description
1 polymer ?
#
loop_
_entity_poly.entity_id
_entity_poly.type
_entity_poly.pdbx_seq_one_letter_code
_entity_poly.pdbx_strand_id
1 'polypeptide(L)'
;MIGVRRFAQWGLWFGGGLVLLAAVLIGIDVLMRKFLALSIGGADELAGYALAIGTTWGLGAALLDRAHIRIDSLYILFPQKLRLALDLLALVLFTSFFALTLWHGFGVVGQSWTSGSRSQSALETPTIIPQFLWIAGLVAFVGIAIVILVQSLRLAVAGDLPGMAQLISTRSAQEDVEDEIRDFKGRQGRDGRP
;
A
#
# COMPACT_ATOMS: atom_id res chain seq x y z
N MET A 1 -7.26 15.96 4.30
CA MET A 1 -6.36 14.82 4.66
C MET A 1 -7.01 13.76 5.55
N ILE A 2 -7.83 14.11 6.56
CA ILE A 2 -8.41 13.12 7.51
C ILE A 2 -9.22 12.02 6.81
N GLY A 3 -10.06 12.37 5.82
CA GLY A 3 -10.86 11.38 5.09
C GLY A 3 -10.00 10.40 4.26
N VAL A 4 -8.99 10.92 3.56
CA VAL A 4 -8.06 10.10 2.75
C VAL A 4 -7.29 9.10 3.64
N ARG A 5 -6.83 9.57 4.82
CA ARG A 5 -6.12 8.72 5.77
C ARG A 5 -7.01 7.61 6.35
N ARG A 6 -8.26 7.92 6.70
CA ARG A 6 -9.23 6.92 7.14
C ARG A 6 -9.49 5.87 6.06
N PHE A 7 -9.71 6.32 4.82
CA PHE A 7 -9.92 5.41 3.69
C PHE A 7 -8.72 4.49 3.47
N ALA A 8 -7.49 5.04 3.47
CA ALA A 8 -6.28 4.24 3.33
C ALA A 8 -6.09 3.22 4.48
N GLN A 9 -6.43 3.62 5.72
CA GLN A 9 -6.42 2.70 6.86
C GLN A 9 -7.44 1.56 6.71
N TRP A 10 -8.64 1.84 6.24
CA TRP A 10 -9.62 0.79 5.92
C TRP A 10 -9.09 -0.17 4.84
N GLY A 11 -8.47 0.36 3.80
CA GLY A 11 -7.80 -0.45 2.77
C GLY A 11 -6.71 -1.36 3.35
N LEU A 12 -5.89 -0.83 4.27
CA LEU A 12 -4.84 -1.59 4.95
C LEU A 12 -5.43 -2.73 5.81
N TRP A 13 -6.47 -2.46 6.60
CA TRP A 13 -7.12 -3.49 7.40
C TRP A 13 -7.79 -4.56 6.55
N PHE A 14 -8.46 -4.15 5.47
CA PHE A 14 -9.08 -5.07 4.51
C PHE A 14 -8.02 -5.94 3.83
N GLY A 15 -6.97 -5.32 3.26
CA GLY A 15 -5.90 -6.03 2.59
C GLY A 15 -5.10 -6.94 3.52
N GLY A 16 -4.74 -6.44 4.72
CA GLY A 16 -4.04 -7.21 5.73
C GLY A 16 -4.88 -8.41 6.23
N GLY A 17 -6.18 -8.20 6.40
CA GLY A 17 -7.12 -9.29 6.75
C GLY A 17 -7.17 -10.38 5.68
N LEU A 18 -7.22 -10.02 4.40
CA LEU A 18 -7.17 -10.99 3.28
C LEU A 18 -5.88 -11.80 3.27
N VAL A 19 -4.74 -11.14 3.46
CA VAL A 19 -3.44 -11.83 3.49
C VAL A 19 -3.34 -12.77 4.69
N LEU A 20 -3.84 -12.34 5.85
CA LEU A 20 -3.89 -13.20 7.04
C LEU A 20 -4.77 -14.44 6.82
N LEU A 21 -5.96 -14.25 6.25
CA LEU A 21 -6.86 -15.37 5.91
C LEU A 21 -6.21 -16.33 4.90
N ALA A 22 -5.50 -15.80 3.90
CA ALA A 22 -4.76 -16.61 2.94
C ALA A 22 -3.65 -17.43 3.62
N ALA A 23 -2.92 -16.84 4.55
CA ALA A 23 -1.88 -17.55 5.30
C ALA A 23 -2.47 -18.70 6.13
N VAL A 24 -3.60 -18.47 6.80
CA VAL A 24 -4.32 -19.51 7.55
C VAL A 24 -4.83 -20.61 6.61
N LEU A 25 -5.42 -20.24 5.46
CA LEU A 25 -5.91 -21.19 4.47
C LEU A 25 -4.80 -22.11 3.95
N ILE A 26 -3.66 -21.53 3.57
CA ILE A 26 -2.49 -22.31 3.12
C ILE A 26 -1.98 -23.20 4.26
N GLY A 27 -1.90 -22.68 5.48
CA GLY A 27 -1.48 -23.48 6.64
C GLY A 27 -2.39 -24.70 6.85
N ILE A 28 -3.70 -24.53 6.75
CA ILE A 28 -4.67 -25.62 6.86
C ILE A 28 -4.48 -26.62 5.70
N ASP A 29 -4.36 -26.15 4.45
CA ASP A 29 -4.16 -27.02 3.29
C ASP A 29 -2.88 -27.85 3.39
N VAL A 30 -1.78 -27.26 3.87
CA VAL A 30 -0.52 -27.98 4.12
C VAL A 30 -0.68 -29.07 5.18
N LEU A 31 -1.39 -28.78 6.27
CA LEU A 31 -1.66 -29.77 7.33
C LEU A 31 -2.55 -30.90 6.79
N MET A 32 -3.59 -30.57 6.04
CA MET A 32 -4.48 -31.58 5.41
C MET A 32 -3.73 -32.48 4.44
N ARG A 33 -2.86 -31.92 3.61
CA ARG A 33 -2.01 -32.70 2.70
C ARG A 33 -1.10 -33.65 3.48
N LYS A 34 -0.50 -33.17 4.58
CA LYS A 34 0.46 -33.96 5.36
C LYS A 34 -0.18 -35.09 6.15
N PHE A 35 -1.32 -34.83 6.80
CA PHE A 35 -1.93 -35.79 7.74
C PHE A 35 -3.06 -36.61 7.16
N LEU A 36 -3.79 -36.07 6.15
CA LEU A 36 -4.98 -36.67 5.61
C LEU A 36 -4.83 -37.07 4.14
N ALA A 37 -3.69 -36.73 3.49
CA ALA A 37 -3.47 -36.88 2.06
C ALA A 37 -4.57 -36.21 1.21
N LEU A 38 -5.22 -35.16 1.74
CA LEU A 38 -6.27 -34.37 1.10
C LEU A 38 -5.74 -32.96 0.83
N SER A 39 -6.21 -32.31 -0.26
CA SER A 39 -5.92 -30.91 -0.55
C SER A 39 -7.22 -30.17 -0.82
N ILE A 40 -7.28 -28.89 -0.39
CA ILE A 40 -8.43 -28.00 -0.60
C ILE A 40 -8.62 -27.67 -2.11
N GLY A 41 -7.67 -27.96 -2.97
CA GLY A 41 -7.72 -27.66 -4.40
C GLY A 41 -7.99 -26.17 -4.68
N GLY A 42 -6.97 -25.40 -5.09
CA GLY A 42 -7.11 -23.96 -5.35
C GLY A 42 -6.74 -23.04 -4.18
N ALA A 43 -6.24 -23.57 -3.05
CA ALA A 43 -5.74 -22.75 -1.93
C ALA A 43 -4.65 -21.77 -2.39
N ASP A 44 -3.74 -22.22 -3.25
CA ASP A 44 -2.66 -21.41 -3.82
C ASP A 44 -3.21 -20.27 -4.70
N GLU A 45 -4.28 -20.51 -5.44
CA GLU A 45 -4.96 -19.51 -6.26
C GLU A 45 -5.59 -18.44 -5.39
N LEU A 46 -6.37 -18.83 -4.38
CA LEU A 46 -7.02 -17.90 -3.47
C LEU A 46 -5.99 -17.04 -2.71
N ALA A 47 -4.87 -17.64 -2.31
CA ALA A 47 -3.78 -16.93 -1.68
C ALA A 47 -3.11 -15.92 -2.62
N GLY A 48 -2.92 -16.28 -3.89
CA GLY A 48 -2.44 -15.35 -4.92
C GLY A 48 -3.36 -14.16 -5.10
N TYR A 49 -4.68 -14.38 -5.15
CA TYR A 49 -5.67 -13.30 -5.22
C TYR A 49 -5.65 -12.42 -3.98
N ALA A 50 -5.62 -13.02 -2.80
CA ALA A 50 -5.56 -12.28 -1.54
C ALA A 50 -4.30 -11.43 -1.43
N LEU A 51 -3.16 -11.95 -1.88
CA LEU A 51 -1.90 -11.22 -1.90
C LEU A 51 -1.95 -10.03 -2.88
N ALA A 52 -2.44 -10.24 -4.10
CA ALA A 52 -2.55 -9.18 -5.11
C ALA A 52 -3.49 -8.06 -4.66
N ILE A 53 -4.68 -8.42 -4.18
CA ILE A 53 -5.67 -7.46 -3.67
C ILE A 53 -5.13 -6.78 -2.41
N GLY A 54 -4.65 -7.55 -1.44
CA GLY A 54 -4.15 -7.03 -0.17
C GLY A 54 -3.01 -6.03 -0.34
N THR A 55 -2.09 -6.31 -1.26
CA THR A 55 -0.97 -5.41 -1.58
C THR A 55 -1.48 -4.08 -2.13
N THR A 56 -2.36 -4.08 -3.13
CA THR A 56 -2.83 -2.84 -3.76
C THR A 56 -3.65 -1.97 -2.81
N TRP A 57 -4.47 -2.57 -1.94
CA TRP A 57 -5.24 -1.84 -0.92
C TRP A 57 -4.37 -1.32 0.24
N GLY A 58 -3.25 -2.00 0.55
CA GLY A 58 -2.29 -1.57 1.57
C GLY A 58 -1.35 -0.44 1.13
N LEU A 59 -1.06 -0.32 -0.19
CA LEU A 59 -0.11 0.66 -0.72
C LEU A 59 -0.46 2.10 -0.35
N GLY A 60 -1.75 2.46 -0.31
CA GLY A 60 -2.20 3.81 0.02
C GLY A 60 -1.83 4.24 1.44
N ALA A 61 -1.95 3.33 2.41
CA ALA A 61 -1.53 3.58 3.78
C ALA A 61 0.01 3.70 3.89
N ALA A 62 0.74 2.79 3.25
CA ALA A 62 2.20 2.82 3.21
C ALA A 62 2.73 4.14 2.62
N LEU A 63 2.07 4.67 1.58
CA LEU A 63 2.44 5.95 0.99
C LEU A 63 2.18 7.13 1.94
N LEU A 64 1.03 7.15 2.61
CA LEU A 64 0.68 8.20 3.58
C LEU A 64 1.53 8.18 4.84
N ASP A 65 1.98 6.99 5.25
CA ASP A 65 2.86 6.82 6.42
C ASP A 65 4.33 7.02 6.04
N ARG A 66 4.63 7.36 4.78
CA ARG A 66 5.99 7.60 4.28
C ARG A 66 6.93 6.41 4.52
N ALA A 67 6.36 5.19 4.54
CA ALA A 67 7.03 3.93 4.86
C ALA A 67 7.92 3.38 3.71
N HIS A 68 8.48 4.27 2.90
CA HIS A 68 9.38 3.87 1.82
C HIS A 68 10.82 3.76 2.32
N ILE A 69 11.41 2.58 2.15
CA ILE A 69 12.81 2.33 2.48
C ILE A 69 13.69 3.19 1.56
N ARG A 70 14.50 4.06 2.15
CA ARG A 70 15.54 4.83 1.45
C ARG A 70 16.89 4.55 2.07
N ILE A 71 17.94 4.66 1.26
CA ILE A 71 19.32 4.64 1.76
C ILE A 71 19.66 6.04 2.23
N ASP A 72 19.41 6.32 3.51
CA ASP A 72 19.56 7.66 4.09
C ASP A 72 21.02 8.13 4.17
N SER A 73 21.98 7.21 4.17
CA SER A 73 23.39 7.52 4.38
C SER A 73 23.97 8.51 3.37
N LEU A 74 23.56 8.44 2.10
CA LEU A 74 24.01 9.37 1.07
C LEU A 74 23.10 10.61 0.97
N TYR A 75 21.81 10.42 1.28
CA TYR A 75 20.79 11.46 1.19
C TYR A 75 21.03 12.61 2.20
N ILE A 76 21.54 12.31 3.38
CA ILE A 76 21.85 13.30 4.43
C ILE A 76 22.93 14.30 3.98
N LEU A 77 23.83 13.91 3.07
CA LEU A 77 24.91 14.77 2.57
C LEU A 77 24.41 15.87 1.62
N PHE A 78 23.21 15.75 1.07
CA PHE A 78 22.69 16.73 0.12
C PHE A 78 22.06 17.94 0.81
N PRO A 79 22.17 19.14 0.22
CA PRO A 79 21.47 20.33 0.71
C PRO A 79 19.95 20.13 0.63
N GLN A 80 19.21 20.74 1.57
CA GLN A 80 17.76 20.55 1.72
C GLN A 80 16.97 20.74 0.41
N LYS A 81 17.32 21.75 -0.39
CA LYS A 81 16.64 22.01 -1.67
C LYS A 81 16.80 20.86 -2.66
N LEU A 82 17.99 20.25 -2.73
CA LEU A 82 18.25 19.11 -3.61
C LEU A 82 17.50 17.87 -3.11
N ARG A 83 17.47 17.65 -1.79
CA ARG A 83 16.69 16.56 -1.20
C ARG A 83 15.20 16.64 -1.60
N LEU A 84 14.60 17.82 -1.42
CA LEU A 84 13.18 18.03 -1.77
C LEU A 84 12.92 17.89 -3.27
N ALA A 85 13.84 18.31 -4.13
CA ALA A 85 13.74 18.13 -5.56
C ALA A 85 13.78 16.63 -5.95
N LEU A 86 14.68 15.86 -5.32
CA LEU A 86 14.78 14.42 -5.51
C LEU A 86 13.52 13.68 -4.98
N ASP A 87 12.97 14.11 -3.83
CA ASP A 87 11.75 13.56 -3.29
C ASP A 87 10.55 13.80 -4.19
N LEU A 88 10.44 15.01 -4.74
CA LEU A 88 9.40 15.33 -5.70
C LEU A 88 9.55 14.52 -6.99
N LEU A 89 10.76 14.42 -7.53
CA LEU A 89 11.06 13.60 -8.70
C LEU A 89 10.70 12.13 -8.46
N ALA A 90 11.10 11.59 -7.31
CA ALA A 90 10.75 10.22 -6.92
C ALA A 90 9.24 10.02 -6.86
N LEU A 91 8.49 10.96 -6.25
CA LEU A 91 7.03 10.91 -6.19
C LEU A 91 6.39 10.97 -7.58
N VAL A 92 6.90 11.80 -8.49
CA VAL A 92 6.43 11.88 -9.87
C VAL A 92 6.66 10.57 -10.61
N LEU A 93 7.88 10.03 -10.56
CA LEU A 93 8.22 8.77 -11.21
C LEU A 93 7.41 7.60 -10.65
N PHE A 94 7.26 7.54 -9.34
CA PHE A 94 6.46 6.54 -8.65
C PHE A 94 4.98 6.61 -9.07
N THR A 95 4.39 7.80 -9.02
CA THR A 95 2.99 8.00 -9.44
C THR A 95 2.80 7.66 -10.91
N SER A 96 3.74 8.05 -11.79
CA SER A 96 3.69 7.75 -13.22
C SER A 96 3.78 6.25 -13.51
N PHE A 97 4.64 5.54 -12.79
CA PHE A 97 4.77 4.08 -12.91
C PHE A 97 3.46 3.36 -12.56
N PHE A 98 2.85 3.72 -11.43
CA PHE A 98 1.59 3.10 -11.02
C PHE A 98 0.40 3.55 -11.87
N ALA A 99 0.40 4.78 -12.38
CA ALA A 99 -0.60 5.23 -13.35
C ALA A 99 -0.51 4.44 -14.67
N LEU A 100 0.71 4.16 -15.16
CA LEU A 100 0.93 3.31 -16.33
C LEU A 100 0.48 1.86 -16.05
N THR A 101 0.81 1.31 -14.88
CA THR A 101 0.35 -0.01 -14.45
C THR A 101 -1.18 -0.09 -14.40
N LEU A 102 -1.84 0.96 -13.88
CA LEU A 102 -3.30 1.07 -13.85
C LEU A 102 -3.88 1.11 -15.26
N TRP A 103 -3.29 1.88 -16.16
CA TRP A 103 -3.72 1.96 -17.57
C TRP A 103 -3.71 0.58 -18.24
N HIS A 104 -2.60 -0.14 -18.12
CA HIS A 104 -2.51 -1.49 -18.67
C HIS A 104 -3.42 -2.48 -17.93
N GLY A 105 -3.60 -2.30 -16.62
CA GLY A 105 -4.51 -3.10 -15.81
C GLY A 105 -5.96 -3.04 -16.30
N PHE A 106 -6.45 -1.88 -16.73
CA PHE A 106 -7.77 -1.77 -17.35
C PHE A 106 -7.88 -2.60 -18.62
N GLY A 107 -6.82 -2.65 -19.43
CA GLY A 107 -6.75 -3.50 -20.62
C GLY A 107 -6.88 -4.98 -20.27
N VAL A 108 -6.18 -5.44 -19.23
CA VAL A 108 -6.24 -6.84 -18.74
C VAL A 108 -7.66 -7.19 -18.26
N VAL A 109 -8.27 -6.31 -17.46
CA VAL A 109 -9.65 -6.50 -16.97
C VAL A 109 -10.64 -6.56 -18.14
N GLY A 110 -10.51 -5.65 -19.12
CA GLY A 110 -11.34 -5.64 -20.33
C GLY A 110 -11.20 -6.92 -21.16
N GLN A 111 -9.97 -7.42 -21.32
CA GLN A 111 -9.72 -8.68 -22.02
C GLN A 111 -10.34 -9.87 -21.28
N SER A 112 -10.18 -9.94 -19.96
CA SER A 112 -10.78 -11.02 -19.16
C SER A 112 -12.31 -10.99 -19.19
N TRP A 113 -12.89 -9.79 -19.25
CA TRP A 113 -14.34 -9.62 -19.41
C TRP A 113 -14.84 -10.16 -20.75
N THR A 114 -14.19 -9.76 -21.85
CA THR A 114 -14.62 -10.15 -23.20
C THR A 114 -14.38 -11.63 -23.53
N SER A 115 -13.28 -12.20 -22.99
CA SER A 115 -12.94 -13.62 -23.21
C SER A 115 -13.65 -14.58 -22.25
N GLY A 116 -14.29 -14.07 -21.19
CA GLY A 116 -14.87 -14.92 -20.15
C GLY A 116 -13.84 -15.79 -19.43
N SER A 117 -12.60 -15.31 -19.31
CA SER A 117 -11.46 -16.06 -18.78
C SER A 117 -11.75 -16.62 -17.39
N ARG A 118 -11.36 -17.89 -17.20
CA ARG A 118 -11.41 -18.58 -15.90
C ARG A 118 -10.03 -19.05 -15.50
N SER A 119 -9.82 -19.26 -14.22
CA SER A 119 -8.56 -19.87 -13.74
C SER A 119 -8.44 -21.30 -14.20
N GLN A 120 -7.20 -21.79 -14.30
CA GLN A 120 -6.89 -23.17 -14.68
C GLN A 120 -6.84 -24.11 -13.47
N SER A 121 -7.24 -23.66 -12.30
CA SER A 121 -7.33 -24.47 -11.09
C SER A 121 -8.65 -25.23 -10.99
N ALA A 122 -8.77 -26.08 -9.97
CA ALA A 122 -10.01 -26.81 -9.68
C ALA A 122 -11.20 -25.89 -9.34
N LEU A 123 -10.96 -24.62 -9.00
CA LEU A 123 -12.02 -23.65 -8.67
C LEU A 123 -12.66 -23.02 -9.91
N GLU A 124 -11.97 -23.02 -11.06
CA GLU A 124 -12.40 -22.35 -12.30
C GLU A 124 -12.94 -20.94 -12.06
N THR A 125 -12.33 -20.20 -11.13
CA THR A 125 -12.77 -18.86 -10.73
C THR A 125 -12.77 -17.92 -11.94
N PRO A 126 -13.87 -17.17 -12.20
CA PRO A 126 -13.84 -16.11 -13.18
C PRO A 126 -12.80 -15.06 -12.81
N THR A 127 -11.76 -14.91 -13.63
CA THR A 127 -10.60 -14.04 -13.32
C THR A 127 -10.97 -12.58 -13.17
N ILE A 128 -12.10 -12.17 -13.74
CA ILE A 128 -12.64 -10.80 -13.62
C ILE A 128 -12.88 -10.38 -12.15
N ILE A 129 -13.27 -11.31 -11.27
CA ILE A 129 -13.62 -11.00 -9.88
C ILE A 129 -12.40 -10.50 -9.10
N PRO A 130 -11.29 -11.27 -8.98
CA PRO A 130 -10.10 -10.80 -8.28
C PRO A 130 -9.43 -9.62 -9.00
N GLN A 131 -9.47 -9.56 -10.32
CA GLN A 131 -8.92 -8.45 -11.10
C GLN A 131 -9.66 -7.14 -10.83
N PHE A 132 -11.01 -7.18 -10.70
CA PHE A 132 -11.78 -6.00 -10.38
C PHE A 132 -11.42 -5.43 -9.00
N LEU A 133 -11.29 -6.29 -7.99
CA LEU A 133 -10.88 -5.89 -6.64
C LEU A 133 -9.44 -5.34 -6.62
N TRP A 134 -8.55 -5.96 -7.38
CA TRP A 134 -7.17 -5.51 -7.54
C TRP A 134 -7.09 -4.13 -8.21
N ILE A 135 -7.80 -3.92 -9.32
CA ILE A 135 -7.86 -2.62 -10.03
C ILE A 135 -8.47 -1.53 -9.13
N ALA A 136 -9.53 -1.85 -8.38
CA ALA A 136 -10.14 -0.90 -7.44
C ALA A 136 -9.12 -0.41 -6.37
N GLY A 137 -8.32 -1.32 -5.82
CA GLY A 137 -7.21 -0.97 -4.92
C GLY A 137 -6.16 -0.09 -5.59
N LEU A 138 -5.81 -0.41 -6.84
CA LEU A 138 -4.84 0.37 -7.60
C LEU A 138 -5.35 1.78 -7.97
N VAL A 139 -6.63 1.91 -8.33
CA VAL A 139 -7.30 3.22 -8.55
C VAL A 139 -7.26 4.06 -7.28
N ALA A 140 -7.60 3.46 -6.14
CA ALA A 140 -7.55 4.13 -4.85
C ALA A 140 -6.14 4.61 -4.52
N PHE A 141 -5.14 3.76 -4.71
CA PHE A 141 -3.74 4.08 -4.50
C PHE A 141 -3.25 5.23 -5.39
N VAL A 142 -3.46 5.14 -6.71
CA VAL A 142 -3.07 6.18 -7.67
C VAL A 142 -3.78 7.50 -7.35
N GLY A 143 -5.06 7.45 -6.96
CA GLY A 143 -5.80 8.62 -6.50
C GLY A 143 -5.15 9.30 -5.28
N ILE A 144 -4.73 8.52 -4.28
CA ILE A 144 -3.99 9.03 -3.11
C ILE A 144 -2.65 9.65 -3.55
N ALA A 145 -1.89 8.96 -4.42
CA ALA A 145 -0.61 9.43 -4.91
C ALA A 145 -0.74 10.77 -5.66
N ILE A 146 -1.76 10.92 -6.51
CA ILE A 146 -2.06 12.18 -7.21
C ILE A 146 -2.40 13.29 -6.21
N VAL A 147 -3.21 13.02 -5.19
CA VAL A 147 -3.53 14.02 -4.14
C VAL A 147 -2.27 14.52 -3.45
N ILE A 148 -1.36 13.61 -3.06
CA ILE A 148 -0.08 13.96 -2.42
C ILE A 148 0.79 14.75 -3.41
N LEU A 149 0.88 14.33 -4.66
CA LEU A 149 1.67 15.00 -5.70
C LEU A 149 1.18 16.44 -5.93
N VAL A 150 -0.13 16.64 -6.09
CA VAL A 150 -0.72 17.97 -6.29
C VAL A 150 -0.47 18.87 -5.09
N GLN A 151 -0.60 18.35 -3.87
CA GLN A 151 -0.31 19.13 -2.65
C GLN A 151 1.17 19.49 -2.55
N SER A 152 2.07 18.57 -2.84
CA SER A 152 3.52 18.80 -2.86
C SER A 152 3.90 19.89 -3.88
N LEU A 153 3.31 19.85 -5.08
CA LEU A 153 3.53 20.87 -6.10
C LEU A 153 3.00 22.25 -5.67
N ARG A 154 1.81 22.31 -5.02
CA ARG A 154 1.28 23.57 -4.48
C ARG A 154 2.20 24.18 -3.43
N LEU A 155 2.72 23.38 -2.50
CA LEU A 155 3.65 23.84 -1.47
C LEU A 155 4.99 24.28 -2.08
N ALA A 156 5.48 23.57 -3.12
CA ALA A 156 6.68 23.96 -3.84
C ALA A 156 6.52 25.33 -4.52
N VAL A 157 5.38 25.59 -5.20
CA VAL A 157 5.08 26.88 -5.83
C VAL A 157 4.90 28.00 -4.80
N ALA A 158 4.30 27.69 -3.64
CA ALA A 158 4.14 28.64 -2.54
C ALA A 158 5.47 28.94 -1.79
N GLY A 159 6.54 28.21 -2.07
CA GLY A 159 7.83 28.37 -1.39
C GLY A 159 7.85 27.79 0.02
N ASP A 160 6.83 27.05 0.43
CA ASP A 160 6.75 26.39 1.73
C ASP A 160 7.51 25.08 1.73
N LEU A 161 8.86 25.21 1.80
CA LEU A 161 9.76 24.05 1.84
C LEU A 161 9.58 23.19 3.11
N PRO A 162 9.33 23.74 4.30
CA PRO A 162 9.06 22.95 5.49
C PRO A 162 7.77 22.12 5.37
N GLY A 163 6.68 22.73 4.89
CA GLY A 163 5.42 22.01 4.66
C GLY A 163 5.56 20.88 3.63
N MET A 164 6.32 21.14 2.57
CA MET A 164 6.63 20.11 1.56
C MET A 164 7.45 18.97 2.16
N ALA A 165 8.48 19.26 2.97
CA ALA A 165 9.28 18.23 3.65
C ALA A 165 8.41 17.34 4.54
N GLN A 166 7.52 17.93 5.33
CA GLN A 166 6.59 17.17 6.18
C GLN A 166 5.64 16.27 5.39
N LEU A 167 5.37 16.56 4.12
CA LEU A 167 4.44 15.79 3.30
C LEU A 167 5.13 14.62 2.56
N ILE A 168 6.33 14.85 2.00
CA ILE A 168 6.97 13.89 1.07
C ILE A 168 8.34 13.38 1.52
N SER A 169 9.04 14.07 2.43
CA SER A 169 10.33 13.56 2.95
C SER A 169 10.11 12.36 3.87
N THR A 170 11.08 11.47 3.88
CA THR A 170 11.10 10.36 4.85
C THR A 170 11.12 10.90 6.28
N ARG A 171 10.52 10.20 7.19
CA ARG A 171 10.67 10.47 8.62
C ARG A 171 12.15 10.30 8.98
N SER A 172 12.68 11.25 9.73
CA SER A 172 14.01 11.07 10.31
C SER A 172 13.92 10.10 11.50
N ALA A 173 15.01 9.39 11.79
CA ALA A 173 15.08 8.55 12.99
C ALA A 173 14.78 9.33 14.28
N GLN A 174 15.02 10.65 14.29
CA GLN A 174 14.67 11.54 15.39
C GLN A 174 13.16 11.77 15.51
N GLU A 175 12.47 11.96 14.39
CA GLU A 175 11.00 12.10 14.38
C GLU A 175 10.32 10.81 14.86
N ASP A 176 10.84 9.64 14.48
CA ASP A 176 10.31 8.36 14.93
C ASP A 176 10.50 8.17 16.44
N VAL A 177 11.67 8.52 16.98
CA VAL A 177 11.95 8.48 18.43
C VAL A 177 11.08 9.48 19.20
N GLU A 178 10.87 10.69 18.68
CA GLU A 178 10.01 11.70 19.33
C GLU A 178 8.52 11.24 19.35
N ASP A 179 8.04 10.65 18.28
CA ASP A 179 6.67 10.11 18.21
C ASP A 179 6.52 8.95 19.21
N GLU A 180 7.49 8.05 19.30
CA GLU A 180 7.47 6.94 20.25
C GLU A 180 7.52 7.41 21.72
N ILE A 181 8.33 8.42 22.03
CA ILE A 181 8.35 9.06 23.34
C ILE A 181 7.02 9.75 23.67
N ARG A 182 6.39 10.37 22.68
CA ARG A 182 5.08 11.01 22.85
C ARG A 182 3.99 10.00 23.14
N ASP A 183 3.97 8.90 22.40
CA ASP A 183 3.03 7.79 22.60
C ASP A 183 3.23 7.12 23.97
N PHE A 184 4.47 6.92 24.38
CA PHE A 184 4.79 6.38 25.70
C PHE A 184 4.31 7.29 26.84
N LYS A 185 4.54 8.61 26.74
CA LYS A 185 4.02 9.60 27.71
C LYS A 185 2.49 9.64 27.71
N GLY A 186 1.85 9.50 26.54
CA GLY A 186 0.39 9.44 26.42
C GLY A 186 -0.23 8.20 27.09
N ARG A 187 0.46 7.06 27.04
CA ARG A 187 0.05 5.83 27.73
C ARG A 187 0.22 5.94 29.23
N GLN A 188 1.36 6.45 29.71
CA GLN A 188 1.57 6.67 31.15
C GLN A 188 0.57 7.67 31.76
N GLY A 189 0.14 8.69 31.01
CA GLY A 189 -0.89 9.65 31.46
C GLY A 189 -2.30 9.03 31.54
N ARG A 190 -2.56 7.91 30.82
CA ARG A 190 -3.83 7.18 30.92
C ARG A 190 -3.85 6.16 32.07
N ASP A 191 -2.72 5.50 32.34
CA ASP A 191 -2.61 4.51 33.42
C ASP A 191 -2.44 5.16 34.82
N GLY A 192 -2.13 6.46 34.88
CA GLY A 192 -1.94 7.22 36.11
C GLY A 192 -3.18 7.97 36.63
N ARG A 193 -4.41 7.66 36.17
CA ARG A 193 -5.64 8.17 36.80
C ARG A 193 -6.18 7.15 37.80
N PRO A 194 -6.27 7.55 39.07
CA PRO A 194 -6.86 6.72 40.15
C PRO A 194 -8.33 6.39 39.90
#